data_6a6622c4a4149ab6c2902d3a87d347c5
#
_entry.id   6a6622c4a4149ab6c2902d3a87d347c5
#
_cell.length_a   1.000
_cell.length_b   1.000
_cell.length_c   1.000
_cell.angle_alpha   90.00
_cell.angle_beta   90.00
_cell.angle_gamma   90.00
#
_symmetry.space_group_name_H-M   'P 1'
#
loop_
_entity.id
_entity.type
_entity.pdbx_description
1 polymer ?
#
loop_
_entity_poly.entity_id
_entity_poly.type
_entity_poly.pdbx_seq_one_letter_code
_entity_poly.pdbx_strand_id
1 'polypeptide(L)'
;MIAPGDIAPRRDTDSTIYVVVLSNSIHIAADTGRIIVCPYIPGPVPEGTMAMVVAVGRPEGVALPELVQWLPVTALDDPIGNIGAEALRQAVGLMTALIT
;
A
#
# COMPACT_ATOMS: atom_id res chain seq x y z
N MET A 1 12.10 3.65 -9.19
CA MET A 1 12.00 4.49 -7.98
C MET A 1 10.62 4.37 -7.38
N ILE A 2 10.54 4.28 -6.06
CA ILE A 2 9.28 4.16 -5.32
C ILE A 2 8.62 5.53 -5.20
N ALA A 3 7.30 5.58 -5.40
CA ALA A 3 6.49 6.79 -5.25
C ALA A 3 5.26 6.49 -4.40
N PRO A 4 4.65 7.52 -3.79
CA PRO A 4 3.42 7.32 -3.01
C PRO A 4 2.33 6.66 -3.85
N GLY A 5 1.66 5.66 -3.27
CA GLY A 5 0.59 4.92 -3.95
C GLY A 5 1.07 3.78 -4.83
N ASP A 6 2.37 3.61 -5.02
CA ASP A 6 2.89 2.52 -5.84
C ASP A 6 2.50 1.16 -5.26
N ILE A 7 2.15 0.25 -6.17
CA ILE A 7 1.93 -1.16 -5.84
C ILE A 7 3.22 -1.90 -6.17
N ALA A 8 3.81 -2.55 -5.19
CA ALA A 8 5.07 -3.25 -5.36
C ALA A 8 5.00 -4.67 -4.80
N PRO A 9 5.59 -5.65 -5.49
CA PRO A 9 5.74 -6.99 -4.93
C PRO A 9 6.78 -6.96 -3.81
N ARG A 10 6.58 -7.79 -2.79
CA ARG A 10 7.61 -8.05 -1.80
C ARG A 10 8.54 -9.13 -2.33
N ARG A 11 9.83 -8.93 -2.15
CA ARG A 11 10.83 -9.93 -2.56
C ARG A 11 11.40 -10.71 -1.39
N ASP A 12 10.97 -10.39 -0.17
CA ASP A 12 11.47 -11.01 1.06
C ASP A 12 10.57 -12.15 1.55
N THR A 13 9.64 -12.60 0.73
CA THR A 13 8.71 -13.70 1.05
C THR A 13 8.74 -14.77 -0.03
N ASP A 14 8.37 -16.01 0.33
CA ASP A 14 8.29 -17.11 -0.62
C ASP A 14 7.04 -17.01 -1.51
N SER A 15 6.00 -16.33 -1.04
CA SER A 15 4.75 -16.15 -1.77
C SER A 15 4.73 -14.78 -2.43
N THR A 16 4.00 -14.66 -3.54
CA THR A 16 3.78 -13.36 -4.16
C THR A 16 2.83 -12.54 -3.30
N ILE A 17 3.37 -11.52 -2.65
CA ILE A 17 2.62 -10.59 -1.81
C ILE A 17 2.85 -9.19 -2.34
N TYR A 18 1.77 -8.42 -2.48
CA TYR A 18 1.84 -7.04 -2.94
C TYR A 18 1.55 -6.08 -1.80
N VAL A 19 2.15 -4.92 -1.87
CA VAL A 19 1.89 -3.82 -0.92
C VAL A 19 1.68 -2.53 -1.67
N VAL A 20 0.98 -1.59 -1.01
CA VAL A 20 0.83 -0.22 -1.48
C VAL A 20 1.73 0.66 -0.63
N VAL A 21 2.50 1.53 -1.28
CA VAL A 21 3.36 2.50 -0.60
C VAL A 21 2.49 3.64 -0.08
N LEU A 22 2.46 3.80 1.24
CA LEU A 22 1.72 4.88 1.89
C LEU A 22 2.63 6.07 2.27
N SER A 23 3.92 5.86 2.33
CA SER A 23 4.88 6.95 2.60
C SER A 23 4.70 8.06 1.59
N ASN A 24 4.71 9.31 2.08
CA ASN A 24 4.67 10.45 1.18
C ASN A 24 6.06 10.76 0.61
N SER A 25 6.10 11.74 -0.29
CA SER A 25 7.36 12.12 -0.96
C SER A 25 8.42 12.62 0.03
N ILE A 26 8.00 13.23 1.13
CA ILE A 26 8.94 13.74 2.15
C ILE A 26 9.61 12.57 2.86
N HIS A 27 8.84 11.56 3.26
CA HIS A 27 9.40 10.38 3.92
C HIS A 27 10.34 9.62 2.99
N ILE A 28 9.92 9.44 1.73
CA ILE A 28 10.75 8.76 0.74
C ILE A 28 12.07 9.52 0.51
N ALA A 29 11.99 10.85 0.38
CA ALA A 29 13.16 11.68 0.16
C ALA A 29 14.12 11.72 1.35
N ALA A 30 13.62 11.46 2.56
CA ALA A 30 14.46 11.43 3.76
C ALA A 30 15.42 10.23 3.76
N ASP A 31 15.17 9.23 2.92
CA ASP A 31 16.08 8.08 2.72
C ASP A 31 16.45 7.38 4.04
N THR A 32 15.41 7.12 4.85
CA THR A 32 15.62 6.46 6.16
C THR A 32 15.89 4.96 6.03
N GLY A 33 15.71 4.39 4.83
CA GLY A 33 15.80 2.96 4.59
C GLY A 33 14.50 2.21 4.90
N ARG A 34 13.48 2.90 5.40
CA ARG A 34 12.18 2.32 5.73
C ARG A 34 11.07 2.97 4.92
N ILE A 35 10.02 2.20 4.67
CA ILE A 35 8.87 2.65 3.91
C ILE A 35 7.59 2.18 4.62
N ILE A 36 6.58 3.03 4.63
CA ILE A 36 5.27 2.68 5.21
C ILE A 36 4.43 2.07 4.09
N VAL A 37 3.90 0.87 4.34
CA VAL A 37 3.10 0.15 3.36
C VAL A 37 1.88 -0.47 4.01
N CYS A 38 0.90 -0.85 3.18
CA CYS A 38 -0.17 -1.74 3.59
C CYS A 38 -0.36 -2.84 2.54
N PRO A 39 -0.97 -3.96 2.93
CA PRO A 39 -1.20 -5.03 1.95
C PRO A 39 -2.10 -4.59 0.81
N TYR A 40 -1.86 -5.15 -0.37
CA TYR A 40 -2.71 -4.99 -1.54
C TYR A 40 -3.05 -6.38 -2.08
N ILE A 41 -4.35 -6.64 -2.27
CA ILE A 41 -4.83 -7.91 -2.80
C ILE A 41 -5.44 -7.65 -4.16
N PRO A 42 -4.86 -8.19 -5.25
CA PRO A 42 -5.43 -8.04 -6.59
C PRO A 42 -6.79 -8.71 -6.70
N GLY A 43 -7.64 -8.17 -7.56
CA GLY A 43 -8.92 -8.75 -7.87
C GLY A 43 -10.08 -7.98 -7.26
N PRO A 44 -11.32 -8.50 -7.41
CA PRO A 44 -12.50 -7.82 -6.91
C PRO A 44 -12.54 -7.83 -5.38
N VAL A 45 -13.26 -6.85 -4.81
CA VAL A 45 -13.48 -6.79 -3.38
C VAL A 45 -14.25 -8.05 -2.96
N PRO A 46 -13.73 -8.83 -2.00
CA PRO A 46 -14.42 -10.04 -1.56
C PRO A 46 -15.79 -9.71 -0.97
N GLU A 47 -16.76 -10.57 -1.25
CA GLU A 47 -18.09 -10.43 -0.70
C GLU A 47 -18.03 -10.56 0.83
N GLY A 48 -18.76 -9.70 1.52
CA GLY A 48 -18.75 -9.69 2.98
C GLY A 48 -17.55 -8.97 3.60
N THR A 49 -16.73 -8.32 2.79
CA THR A 49 -15.59 -7.54 3.29
C THR A 49 -16.08 -6.38 4.16
N MET A 50 -15.43 -6.21 5.30
CA MET A 50 -15.75 -5.16 6.24
C MET A 50 -15.22 -3.80 5.75
N ALA A 51 -15.65 -2.73 6.41
CA ALA A 51 -15.41 -1.36 5.98
C ALA A 51 -13.96 -0.87 6.09
N MET A 52 -13.05 -1.68 6.60
CA MET A 52 -11.65 -1.29 6.82
C MET A 52 -10.76 -1.53 5.61
N VAL A 53 -11.33 -1.45 4.41
CA VAL A 53 -10.59 -1.66 3.16
C VAL A 53 -10.86 -0.51 2.21
N VAL A 54 -9.95 -0.33 1.24
CA VAL A 54 -10.11 0.66 0.17
C VAL A 54 -10.11 -0.08 -1.15
N ALA A 55 -11.20 0.04 -1.90
CA ALA A 55 -11.30 -0.53 -3.23
C ALA A 55 -10.47 0.30 -4.21
N VAL A 56 -9.69 -0.39 -5.05
CA VAL A 56 -8.87 0.23 -6.08
C VAL A 56 -9.41 -0.20 -7.43
N GLY A 57 -9.64 0.78 -8.31
CA GLY A 57 -10.22 0.49 -9.63
C GLY A 57 -9.19 0.04 -10.66
N ARG A 58 -7.97 0.63 -10.62
CA ARG A 58 -6.92 0.32 -11.59
C ARG A 58 -5.54 0.39 -10.92
N PRO A 59 -4.81 -0.71 -10.90
CA PRO A 59 -5.30 -2.08 -11.19
C PRO A 59 -6.35 -2.50 -10.16
N GLU A 60 -7.31 -3.29 -10.59
CA GLU A 60 -8.38 -3.71 -9.70
C GLU A 60 -7.83 -4.49 -8.51
N GLY A 61 -8.20 -4.08 -7.32
CA GLY A 61 -7.74 -4.73 -6.10
C GLY A 61 -8.25 -4.04 -4.86
N VAL A 62 -7.71 -4.46 -3.72
CA VAL A 62 -8.12 -3.98 -2.41
C VAL A 62 -6.89 -3.64 -1.60
N ALA A 63 -6.84 -2.42 -1.06
CA ALA A 63 -5.82 -2.03 -0.09
C ALA A 63 -6.37 -2.21 1.33
N LEU A 64 -5.50 -2.62 2.25
CA LEU A 64 -5.87 -2.94 3.63
C LEU A 64 -5.10 -2.04 4.60
N PRO A 65 -5.49 -0.76 4.73
CA PRO A 65 -4.75 0.20 5.58
C PRO A 65 -4.69 -0.18 7.05
N GLU A 66 -5.63 -0.97 7.53
CA GLU A 66 -5.62 -1.44 8.92
C GLU A 66 -4.37 -2.26 9.23
N LEU A 67 -3.80 -2.90 8.22
CA LEU A 67 -2.63 -3.75 8.37
C LEU A 67 -1.35 -3.02 7.97
N VAL A 68 -1.30 -1.71 8.21
CA VAL A 68 -0.14 -0.89 7.92
C VAL A 68 1.11 -1.43 8.63
N GLN A 69 2.24 -1.37 7.93
CA GLN A 69 3.51 -1.81 8.48
C GLN A 69 4.67 -1.03 7.88
N TRP A 70 5.80 -1.07 8.56
CA TRP A 70 7.04 -0.45 8.11
C TRP A 70 7.95 -1.54 7.61
N LEU A 71 8.42 -1.41 6.37
CA LEU A 71 9.33 -2.39 5.78
C LEU A 71 10.65 -1.73 5.42
N PRO A 72 11.76 -2.50 5.41
CA PRO A 72 12.96 -2.03 4.74
C PRO A 72 12.64 -1.80 3.26
N VAL A 73 13.13 -0.71 2.69
CA VAL A 73 12.88 -0.42 1.27
C VAL A 73 13.41 -1.54 0.37
N THR A 74 14.45 -2.24 0.83
CA THR A 74 15.04 -3.38 0.11
C THR A 74 14.13 -4.61 0.06
N ALA A 75 13.05 -4.62 0.85
CA ALA A 75 12.06 -5.71 0.82
C ALA A 75 11.11 -5.60 -0.37
N LEU A 76 11.15 -4.49 -1.10
CA LEU A 76 10.26 -4.23 -2.22
C LEU A 76 10.97 -4.45 -3.56
N ASP A 77 10.25 -5.07 -4.48
CA ASP A 77 10.66 -5.16 -5.88
C ASP A 77 10.13 -3.94 -6.65
N ASP A 78 10.42 -3.87 -7.95
CA ASP A 78 9.99 -2.75 -8.76
C ASP A 78 8.47 -2.61 -8.77
N PRO A 79 7.93 -1.38 -8.73
CA PRO A 79 6.48 -1.17 -8.77
C PRO A 79 5.86 -1.74 -10.05
N ILE A 80 4.65 -2.28 -9.90
CA ILE A 80 3.87 -2.82 -11.02
C ILE A 80 2.67 -1.93 -11.36
N GLY A 81 2.40 -0.89 -10.58
CA GLY A 81 1.29 0.01 -10.80
C GLY A 81 1.21 1.04 -9.69
N ASN A 82 0.13 1.80 -9.69
CA ASN A 82 -0.13 2.84 -8.68
C ASN A 82 -1.64 2.93 -8.46
N ILE A 83 -2.06 3.04 -7.21
CA ILE A 83 -3.49 3.08 -6.89
C ILE A 83 -4.16 4.42 -7.21
N GLY A 84 -3.36 5.46 -7.49
CA GLY A 84 -3.85 6.79 -7.79
C GLY A 84 -4.08 7.64 -6.54
N ALA A 85 -4.18 8.95 -6.76
CA ALA A 85 -4.24 9.93 -5.66
C ALA A 85 -5.50 9.76 -4.79
N GLU A 86 -6.64 9.45 -5.40
CA GLU A 86 -7.89 9.33 -4.65
C GLU A 86 -7.88 8.12 -3.71
N ALA A 87 -7.51 6.95 -4.22
CA ALA A 87 -7.44 5.75 -3.39
C ALA A 87 -6.36 5.89 -2.32
N LEU A 88 -5.23 6.53 -2.64
CA LEU A 88 -4.18 6.80 -1.67
C LEU A 88 -4.69 7.70 -0.54
N ARG A 89 -5.42 8.76 -0.88
CA ARG A 89 -6.01 9.66 0.12
C ARG A 89 -6.96 8.91 1.03
N GLN A 90 -7.80 8.03 0.46
CA GLN A 90 -8.72 7.21 1.25
C GLN A 90 -7.96 6.28 2.19
N ALA A 91 -6.90 5.63 1.70
CA ALA A 91 -6.13 4.69 2.51
C ALA A 91 -5.43 5.39 3.68
N VAL A 92 -4.78 6.53 3.41
CA VAL A 92 -4.10 7.31 4.45
C VAL A 92 -5.12 7.88 5.43
N GLY A 93 -6.26 8.37 4.94
CA GLY A 93 -7.32 8.90 5.79
C GLY A 93 -7.90 7.84 6.72
N LEU A 94 -8.11 6.63 6.21
CA LEU A 94 -8.61 5.53 7.04
C LEU A 94 -7.58 5.14 8.10
N MET A 95 -6.32 4.98 7.71
CA MET A 95 -5.25 4.69 8.67
C MET A 95 -5.18 5.76 9.77
N THR A 96 -5.21 7.03 9.38
CA THR A 96 -5.14 8.13 10.32
C THR A 96 -6.33 8.12 11.28
N ALA A 97 -7.52 7.83 10.78
CA ALA A 97 -8.73 7.78 11.61
C ALA A 97 -8.66 6.66 12.66
N LEU A 98 -7.88 5.62 12.41
CA LEU A 98 -7.76 4.51 13.36
C LEU A 98 -6.77 4.78 14.49
N ILE A 99 -5.94 5.82 14.38
CA ILE A 99 -4.87 6.07 15.34
C ILE A 99 -4.89 7.49 15.94
N THR A 100 -5.78 8.35 15.50
CA THR A 100 -5.87 9.73 16.05
C THR A 100 -7.12 9.96 16.87
#